data_ab8062e219c3a8178e625c0f1ef18914
#
_entry.id   ab8062e219c3a8178e625c0f1ef18914
#
_cell.length_a   1.000
_cell.length_b   1.000
_cell.length_c   1.000
_cell.angle_alpha   90.00
_cell.angle_beta   90.00
_cell.angle_gamma   90.00
#
_symmetry.space_group_name_H-M   'P 1'
#
loop_
_entity.id
_entity.type
_entity.pdbx_description
1 polymer ?
#
loop_
_entity_poly.entity_id
_entity_poly.type
_entity_poly.pdbx_seq_one_letter_code
_entity_poly.pdbx_strand_id
1 'polypeptide(L)'
;MIKVAINGYGTIGKRVADAVAAQPDMEVVGVSKTSVSAEAYIAKERGYPLYIADLAKKSAFEKAGLEVAGDVEAMLKAADIVVDATPGGVGEKNKPLYERLGKKAIWQGGEGHEVAGFSFNAHANYNEAAGKQFARVVSCNSTGLVRIIHAL
;
A
#
# COMPACT_ATOMS: atom_id res chain seq x y z
N MET A 1 -15.60 -1.24 -9.40
CA MET A 1 -14.67 -0.38 -8.65
C MET A 1 -13.54 -1.27 -8.13
N ILE A 2 -12.29 -0.90 -8.37
CA ILE A 2 -11.11 -1.67 -7.93
C ILE A 2 -10.89 -1.41 -6.44
N LYS A 3 -10.85 -2.46 -5.64
CA LYS A 3 -10.67 -2.41 -4.19
C LYS A 3 -9.19 -2.43 -3.82
N VAL A 4 -8.70 -1.32 -3.26
CA VAL A 4 -7.28 -1.13 -2.94
C VAL A 4 -7.06 -1.12 -1.44
N ALA A 5 -6.19 -2.02 -0.96
CA ALA A 5 -5.68 -2.00 0.41
C ALA A 5 -4.33 -1.26 0.46
N ILE A 6 -4.13 -0.45 1.49
CA ILE A 6 -2.86 0.24 1.74
C ILE A 6 -2.19 -0.38 2.96
N ASN A 7 -1.20 -1.23 2.73
CA ASN A 7 -0.43 -1.82 3.82
C ASN A 7 0.74 -0.90 4.18
N GLY A 8 0.66 -0.26 5.35
CA GLY A 8 1.60 0.77 5.80
C GLY A 8 1.12 2.20 5.54
N TYR A 9 0.24 2.71 6.38
CA TYR A 9 -0.30 4.07 6.29
C TYR A 9 0.61 5.09 6.98
N GLY A 10 1.82 5.24 6.43
CA GLY A 10 2.81 6.27 6.77
C GLY A 10 2.81 7.42 5.76
N THR A 11 3.94 8.11 5.61
CA THR A 11 4.08 9.26 4.69
C THR A 11 3.72 8.91 3.24
N ILE A 12 4.23 7.79 2.73
CA ILE A 12 3.95 7.34 1.36
C ILE A 12 2.53 6.77 1.26
N GLY A 13 2.15 5.88 2.19
CA GLY A 13 0.82 5.25 2.17
C GLY A 13 -0.32 6.26 2.19
N LYS A 14 -0.21 7.37 2.94
CA LYS A 14 -1.20 8.46 2.91
C LYS A 14 -1.36 9.06 1.50
N ARG A 15 -0.24 9.35 0.82
CA ARG A 15 -0.26 9.92 -0.52
C ARG A 15 -0.88 8.98 -1.55
N VAL A 16 -0.57 7.69 -1.42
CA VAL A 16 -1.15 6.66 -2.28
C VAL A 16 -2.65 6.53 -2.02
N ALA A 17 -3.09 6.50 -0.76
CA ALA A 17 -4.50 6.45 -0.41
C ALA A 17 -5.27 7.66 -0.96
N ASP A 18 -4.72 8.87 -0.83
CA ASP A 18 -5.32 10.09 -1.39
C ASP A 18 -5.41 10.01 -2.94
N ALA A 19 -4.37 9.48 -3.60
CA ALA A 19 -4.37 9.30 -5.05
C ALA A 19 -5.40 8.26 -5.51
N VAL A 20 -5.54 7.15 -4.78
CA VAL A 20 -6.55 6.10 -5.05
C VAL A 20 -7.95 6.67 -4.86
N ALA A 21 -8.19 7.38 -3.75
CA ALA A 21 -9.51 7.96 -3.45
C ALA A 21 -9.95 9.03 -4.47
N ALA A 22 -8.99 9.64 -5.18
CA ALA A 22 -9.28 10.59 -6.25
C ALA A 22 -9.67 9.93 -7.58
N GLN A 23 -9.54 8.59 -7.71
CA GLN A 23 -9.91 7.89 -8.94
C GLN A 23 -11.39 7.48 -8.92
N PRO A 24 -12.14 7.67 -10.02
CA PRO A 24 -13.56 7.35 -10.07
C PRO A 24 -13.85 5.85 -10.11
N ASP A 25 -12.86 5.02 -10.41
CA ASP A 25 -12.97 3.57 -10.58
C ASP A 25 -12.29 2.76 -9.47
N MET A 26 -11.74 3.44 -8.44
CA MET A 26 -11.04 2.82 -7.31
C MET A 26 -11.65 3.21 -5.97
N GLU A 27 -11.45 2.36 -4.96
CA GLU A 27 -11.80 2.66 -3.57
C GLU A 27 -10.73 2.16 -2.60
N VAL A 28 -10.48 2.90 -1.53
CA VAL A 28 -9.62 2.47 -0.42
C VAL A 28 -10.45 1.65 0.54
N VAL A 29 -10.27 0.32 0.54
CA VAL A 29 -11.02 -0.60 1.41
C VAL A 29 -10.42 -0.71 2.81
N GLY A 30 -9.21 -0.22 3.01
CA GLY A 30 -8.57 -0.16 4.31
C GLY A 30 -7.12 0.27 4.26
N VAL A 31 -6.65 0.72 5.41
CA VAL A 31 -5.27 1.12 5.64
C VAL A 31 -4.72 0.45 6.89
N SER A 32 -3.44 0.08 6.91
CA SER A 32 -2.85 -0.61 8.06
C SER A 32 -1.88 0.25 8.86
N LYS A 33 -1.84 0.05 10.18
CA LYS A 33 -0.91 0.66 11.11
C LYS A 33 -0.35 -0.35 12.11
N THR A 34 0.85 -0.06 12.63
CA THR A 34 1.50 -0.87 13.67
C THR A 34 1.40 -0.24 15.05
N SER A 35 1.08 1.06 15.13
CA SER A 35 0.96 1.82 16.37
C SER A 35 0.03 3.01 16.23
N VAL A 36 -0.48 3.50 17.34
CA VAL A 36 -1.23 4.76 17.41
C VAL A 36 -0.29 5.91 17.03
N SER A 37 -0.71 6.71 16.07
CA SER A 37 0.07 7.86 15.57
C SER A 37 -0.86 8.88 14.92
N ALA A 38 -0.35 10.05 14.58
CA ALA A 38 -1.12 11.09 13.89
C ALA A 38 -1.77 10.56 12.60
N GLU A 39 -1.08 9.67 11.86
CA GLU A 39 -1.64 9.09 10.63
C GLU A 39 -2.86 8.21 10.89
N ALA A 40 -2.93 7.52 12.04
CA ALA A 40 -4.11 6.73 12.37
C ALA A 40 -5.36 7.62 12.58
N TYR A 41 -5.18 8.81 13.15
CA TYR A 41 -6.26 9.78 13.26
C TYR A 41 -6.65 10.37 11.90
N ILE A 42 -5.67 10.63 11.03
CA ILE A 42 -5.93 11.06 9.65
C ILE A 42 -6.74 9.99 8.89
N ALA A 43 -6.43 8.69 9.07
CA ALA A 43 -7.21 7.62 8.47
C ALA A 43 -8.67 7.66 8.93
N LYS A 44 -8.91 7.88 10.23
CA LYS A 44 -10.25 8.05 10.80
C LYS A 44 -10.98 9.25 10.21
N GLU A 45 -10.32 10.41 10.12
CA GLU A 45 -10.90 11.64 9.54
C GLU A 45 -11.25 11.46 8.05
N ARG A 46 -10.48 10.66 7.31
CA ARG A 46 -10.74 10.32 5.91
C ARG A 46 -11.81 9.24 5.73
N GLY A 47 -12.28 8.62 6.82
CA GLY A 47 -13.24 7.53 6.78
C GLY A 47 -12.66 6.20 6.28
N TYR A 48 -11.33 6.04 6.27
CA TYR A 48 -10.71 4.79 5.87
C TYR A 48 -10.79 3.75 7.00
N PRO A 49 -11.28 2.52 6.75
CA PRO A 49 -11.23 1.45 7.74
C PRO A 49 -9.78 1.18 8.18
N LEU A 50 -9.55 1.21 9.50
CA LEU A 50 -8.23 1.06 10.08
C LEU A 50 -8.00 -0.39 10.49
N TYR A 51 -6.95 -0.99 9.95
CA TYR A 51 -6.48 -2.32 10.28
C TYR A 51 -5.14 -2.26 11.00
N ILE A 52 -4.82 -3.27 11.78
CA ILE A 52 -3.58 -3.32 12.55
C ILE A 52 -2.78 -4.59 12.24
N ALA A 53 -1.45 -4.46 12.25
CA ALA A 53 -0.57 -5.57 11.97
C ALA A 53 -0.54 -6.63 13.10
N ASP A 54 -0.86 -6.21 14.33
CA ASP A 54 -0.83 -7.07 15.52
C ASP A 54 -2.07 -6.79 16.39
N LEU A 55 -2.99 -7.74 16.42
CA LEU A 55 -4.24 -7.64 17.19
C LEU A 55 -4.03 -7.51 18.70
N ALA A 56 -2.89 -7.93 19.24
CA ALA A 56 -2.55 -7.70 20.65
C ALA A 56 -2.51 -6.21 21.02
N LYS A 57 -2.31 -5.32 20.02
CA LYS A 57 -2.31 -3.87 20.22
C LYS A 57 -3.69 -3.22 20.10
N LYS A 58 -4.74 -3.97 19.80
CA LYS A 58 -6.09 -3.45 19.57
C LYS A 58 -6.57 -2.54 20.71
N SER A 59 -6.36 -2.96 21.96
CA SER A 59 -6.77 -2.18 23.13
C SER A 59 -6.11 -0.79 23.20
N ALA A 60 -4.88 -0.64 22.70
CA ALA A 60 -4.20 0.66 22.66
C ALA A 60 -4.86 1.61 21.67
N PHE A 61 -5.30 1.10 20.51
CA PHE A 61 -6.04 1.89 19.51
C PHE A 61 -7.43 2.29 20.05
N GLU A 62 -8.16 1.35 20.64
CA GLU A 62 -9.48 1.63 21.23
C GLU A 62 -9.42 2.67 22.34
N LYS A 63 -8.42 2.60 23.25
CA LYS A 63 -8.17 3.62 24.28
C LYS A 63 -7.86 5.00 23.68
N ALA A 64 -7.27 5.04 22.49
CA ALA A 64 -7.01 6.27 21.74
C ALA A 64 -8.23 6.76 20.92
N GLY A 65 -9.40 6.11 21.06
CA GLY A 65 -10.61 6.45 20.31
C GLY A 65 -10.57 6.10 18.83
N LEU A 66 -9.74 5.12 18.47
CA LEU A 66 -9.58 4.61 17.10
C LEU A 66 -10.24 3.23 17.01
N GLU A 67 -11.27 3.13 16.18
CA GLU A 67 -11.90 1.86 15.86
C GLU A 67 -10.99 1.02 14.96
N VAL A 68 -10.83 -0.25 15.27
CA VAL A 68 -10.02 -1.21 14.52
C VAL A 68 -10.94 -2.20 13.82
N ALA A 69 -10.92 -2.17 12.49
CA ALA A 69 -11.76 -3.03 11.65
C ALA A 69 -11.27 -4.51 11.62
N GLY A 70 -9.98 -4.75 11.91
CA GLY A 70 -9.42 -6.08 11.92
C GLY A 70 -7.90 -6.09 11.77
N ASP A 71 -7.35 -7.24 11.40
CA ASP A 71 -5.95 -7.42 11.07
C ASP A 71 -5.66 -7.19 9.57
N VAL A 72 -4.38 -7.19 9.21
CA VAL A 72 -3.94 -7.02 7.82
C VAL A 72 -4.49 -8.12 6.90
N GLU A 73 -4.60 -9.36 7.38
CA GLU A 73 -5.14 -10.45 6.56
C GLU A 73 -6.62 -10.22 6.20
N ALA A 74 -7.41 -9.73 7.15
CA ALA A 74 -8.81 -9.37 6.90
C ALA A 74 -8.93 -8.23 5.89
N MET A 75 -8.07 -7.21 5.99
CA MET A 75 -7.99 -6.11 5.01
C MET A 75 -7.69 -6.64 3.60
N LEU A 76 -6.68 -7.51 3.49
CA LEU A 76 -6.27 -8.09 2.21
C LEU A 76 -7.37 -8.95 1.58
N LYS A 77 -8.12 -9.72 2.37
CA LYS A 77 -9.25 -10.50 1.87
C LYS A 77 -10.32 -9.64 1.19
N ALA A 78 -10.53 -8.43 1.69
CA ALA A 78 -11.50 -7.48 1.15
C ALA A 78 -11.00 -6.74 -0.12
N ALA A 79 -9.71 -6.81 -0.45
CA ALA A 79 -9.09 -6.06 -1.53
C ALA A 79 -8.88 -6.90 -2.80
N ASP A 80 -8.81 -6.24 -3.96
CA ASP A 80 -8.36 -6.82 -5.22
C ASP A 80 -6.84 -6.70 -5.38
N ILE A 81 -6.29 -5.57 -4.90
CA ILE A 81 -4.87 -5.26 -4.97
C ILE A 81 -4.40 -4.60 -3.68
N VAL A 82 -3.16 -4.86 -3.29
CA VAL A 82 -2.50 -4.19 -2.17
C VAL A 82 -1.37 -3.28 -2.66
N VAL A 83 -1.33 -2.07 -2.12
CA VAL A 83 -0.14 -1.23 -2.20
C VAL A 83 0.60 -1.34 -0.88
N ASP A 84 1.79 -1.93 -0.93
CA ASP A 84 2.67 -2.07 0.24
C ASP A 84 3.60 -0.86 0.32
N ALA A 85 3.35 -0.02 1.31
CA ALA A 85 4.14 1.15 1.65
C ALA A 85 4.81 1.00 3.03
N THR A 86 5.03 -0.24 3.46
CA THR A 86 5.81 -0.55 4.66
C THR A 86 7.29 -0.21 4.45
N PRO A 87 8.07 0.00 5.52
CA PRO A 87 9.50 0.26 5.39
C PRO A 87 10.24 -0.86 4.65
N GLY A 88 11.33 -0.50 3.95
CA GLY A 88 12.17 -1.45 3.22
C GLY A 88 12.57 -2.67 4.06
N GLY A 89 12.52 -3.86 3.46
CA GLY A 89 12.74 -5.15 4.10
C GLY A 89 11.55 -5.69 4.92
N VAL A 90 10.48 -4.90 5.08
CA VAL A 90 9.21 -5.38 5.66
C VAL A 90 8.28 -5.86 4.56
N GLY A 91 8.22 -5.14 3.44
CA GLY A 91 7.39 -5.49 2.29
C GLY A 91 7.76 -6.86 1.70
N GLU A 92 9.05 -7.20 1.64
CA GLU A 92 9.52 -8.52 1.25
C GLU A 92 8.92 -9.63 2.14
N LYS A 93 8.88 -9.41 3.46
CA LYS A 93 8.31 -10.36 4.42
C LYS A 93 6.79 -10.53 4.29
N ASN A 94 6.11 -9.56 3.71
CA ASN A 94 4.67 -9.61 3.45
C ASN A 94 4.33 -10.42 2.18
N LYS A 95 5.29 -10.59 1.25
CA LYS A 95 5.07 -11.27 -0.03
C LYS A 95 4.42 -12.65 0.10
N PRO A 96 4.88 -13.57 0.99
CA PRO A 96 4.25 -14.88 1.14
C PRO A 96 2.76 -14.82 1.52
N LEU A 97 2.35 -13.80 2.28
CA LEU A 97 0.95 -13.57 2.61
C LEU A 97 0.15 -13.16 1.36
N TYR A 98 0.69 -12.28 0.53
CA TYR A 98 0.04 -11.85 -0.72
C TYR A 98 -0.09 -13.01 -1.71
N GLU A 99 0.95 -13.84 -1.84
CA GLU A 99 0.94 -15.05 -2.67
C GLU A 99 -0.13 -16.04 -2.18
N ARG A 100 -0.16 -16.34 -0.89
CA ARG A 100 -1.13 -17.26 -0.28
C ARG A 100 -2.57 -16.81 -0.49
N LEU A 101 -2.82 -15.51 -0.46
CA LEU A 101 -4.14 -14.93 -0.67
C LEU A 101 -4.45 -14.63 -2.15
N GLY A 102 -3.54 -14.94 -3.07
CA GLY A 102 -3.70 -14.68 -4.51
C GLY A 102 -3.83 -13.21 -4.87
N LYS A 103 -3.25 -12.29 -4.07
CA LYS A 103 -3.39 -10.86 -4.28
C LYS A 103 -2.35 -10.32 -5.26
N LYS A 104 -2.75 -9.30 -6.03
CA LYS A 104 -1.80 -8.43 -6.72
C LYS A 104 -1.17 -7.47 -5.72
N ALA A 105 0.12 -7.17 -5.88
CA ALA A 105 0.81 -6.27 -4.97
C ALA A 105 1.75 -5.30 -5.68
N ILE A 106 1.76 -4.06 -5.19
CA ILE A 106 2.67 -3.01 -5.63
C ILE A 106 3.46 -2.51 -4.42
N TRP A 107 4.79 -2.66 -4.45
CA TRP A 107 5.66 -2.16 -3.39
C TRP A 107 6.11 -0.73 -3.65
N GLN A 108 5.92 0.13 -2.66
CA GLN A 108 6.30 1.54 -2.65
C GLN A 108 7.34 1.88 -1.57
N GLY A 109 7.70 0.92 -0.73
CA GLY A 109 8.53 1.11 0.47
C GLY A 109 10.03 1.07 0.26
N GLY A 110 10.53 0.96 -0.98
CA GLY A 110 11.95 0.89 -1.27
C GLY A 110 12.49 -0.53 -1.44
N GLU A 111 11.61 -1.51 -1.66
CA GLU A 111 12.02 -2.90 -1.92
C GLU A 111 12.84 -3.04 -3.20
N GLY A 112 13.72 -4.04 -3.25
CA GLY A 112 14.53 -4.33 -4.42
C GLY A 112 13.74 -4.92 -5.59
N HIS A 113 14.37 -4.98 -6.76
CA HIS A 113 13.76 -5.55 -7.97
C HIS A 113 13.34 -7.02 -7.77
N GLU A 114 14.15 -7.77 -7.05
CA GLU A 114 14.02 -9.21 -6.80
C GLU A 114 12.73 -9.56 -6.05
N VAL A 115 12.20 -8.65 -5.25
CA VAL A 115 10.96 -8.86 -4.48
C VAL A 115 9.76 -9.01 -5.42
N ALA A 116 9.67 -8.15 -6.43
CA ALA A 116 8.54 -8.12 -7.36
C ALA A 116 8.85 -8.77 -8.73
N GLY A 117 10.12 -8.84 -9.12
CA GLY A 117 10.55 -9.27 -10.46
C GLY A 117 10.18 -8.27 -11.57
N PHE A 118 9.57 -7.13 -11.23
CA PHE A 118 9.21 -6.07 -12.17
C PHE A 118 9.33 -4.70 -11.50
N SER A 119 10.17 -3.83 -12.08
CA SER A 119 10.34 -2.44 -11.63
C SER A 119 9.54 -1.51 -12.52
N PHE A 120 8.51 -0.90 -11.97
CA PHE A 120 7.55 -0.07 -12.69
C PHE A 120 7.94 1.41 -12.68
N ASN A 121 7.79 2.04 -13.85
CA ASN A 121 7.74 3.49 -13.99
C ASN A 121 6.73 3.83 -15.10
N ALA A 122 5.76 4.69 -14.81
CA ALA A 122 4.67 5.01 -15.72
C ALA A 122 5.13 5.62 -17.07
N HIS A 123 6.27 6.33 -17.10
CA HIS A 123 6.81 6.93 -18.32
C HIS A 123 7.68 5.97 -19.14
N ALA A 124 8.19 4.89 -18.54
CA ALA A 124 9.11 3.97 -19.21
C ALA A 124 8.42 2.69 -19.69
N ASN A 125 7.58 2.06 -18.86
CA ASN A 125 7.09 0.70 -19.11
C ASN A 125 5.65 0.45 -18.65
N TYR A 126 4.78 1.46 -18.77
CA TYR A 126 3.37 1.35 -18.34
C TYR A 126 2.66 0.12 -18.90
N ASN A 127 2.77 -0.10 -20.21
CA ASN A 127 2.07 -1.20 -20.90
C ASN A 127 2.59 -2.59 -20.49
N GLU A 128 3.84 -2.69 -20.07
CA GLU A 128 4.46 -3.94 -19.62
C GLU A 128 3.95 -4.39 -18.24
N ALA A 129 3.33 -3.49 -17.48
CA ALA A 129 2.74 -3.80 -16.19
C ALA A 129 1.45 -4.61 -16.31
N ALA A 130 0.80 -4.59 -17.47
CA ALA A 130 -0.45 -5.30 -17.69
C ALA A 130 -0.27 -6.82 -17.46
N GLY A 131 -1.13 -7.39 -16.62
CA GLY A 131 -1.09 -8.83 -16.28
C GLY A 131 -0.06 -9.23 -15.22
N LYS A 132 0.83 -8.33 -14.77
CA LYS A 132 1.76 -8.65 -13.69
C LYS A 132 1.00 -8.81 -12.37
N GLN A 133 1.37 -9.85 -11.61
CA GLN A 133 0.86 -10.02 -10.25
C GLN A 133 1.56 -9.09 -9.28
N PHE A 134 2.88 -8.91 -9.46
CA PHE A 134 3.74 -8.14 -8.58
C PHE A 134 4.50 -7.08 -9.34
N ALA A 135 4.58 -5.89 -8.77
CA ALA A 135 5.39 -4.79 -9.25
C ALA A 135 6.00 -4.02 -8.07
N ARG A 136 7.18 -3.45 -8.26
CA ARG A 136 7.67 -2.42 -7.37
C ARG A 136 7.75 -1.09 -8.11
N VAL A 137 7.49 0.02 -7.45
CA VAL A 137 7.73 1.33 -8.01
C VAL A 137 9.20 1.70 -7.79
N VAL A 138 9.85 2.26 -8.81
CA VAL A 138 11.24 2.73 -8.70
C VAL A 138 11.32 3.93 -7.75
N SER A 139 12.52 4.25 -7.25
CA SER A 139 12.72 5.34 -6.30
C SER A 139 12.24 6.70 -6.85
N CYS A 140 11.96 7.65 -5.96
CA CYS A 140 11.58 9.00 -6.34
C CYS A 140 12.63 9.68 -7.22
N ASN A 141 13.92 9.45 -6.96
CA ASN A 141 15.02 9.97 -7.78
C ASN A 141 15.01 9.35 -9.18
N SER A 142 14.87 8.03 -9.29
CA SER A 142 14.76 7.33 -10.58
C SER A 142 13.54 7.81 -11.36
N THR A 143 12.40 7.99 -10.68
CA THR A 143 11.17 8.52 -11.30
C THR A 143 11.39 9.92 -11.84
N GLY A 144 12.06 10.80 -11.08
CA GLY A 144 12.40 12.16 -11.52
C GLY A 144 13.30 12.16 -12.77
N LEU A 145 14.35 11.35 -12.77
CA LEU A 145 15.26 11.21 -13.92
C LEU A 145 14.55 10.70 -15.16
N VAL A 146 13.74 9.65 -15.04
CA VAL A 146 12.98 9.08 -16.17
C VAL A 146 12.01 10.11 -16.75
N ARG A 147 11.36 10.93 -15.92
CA ARG A 147 10.46 11.99 -16.40
C ARG A 147 11.21 13.06 -17.21
N ILE A 148 12.41 13.44 -16.78
CA ILE A 148 13.25 14.39 -17.52
C ILE A 148 13.67 13.78 -18.87
N ILE A 149 14.18 12.56 -18.88
CA ILE A 149 14.62 11.87 -20.11
C ILE A 149 13.46 11.69 -21.08
N HIS A 150 12.26 11.39 -20.57
CA HIS A 150 11.07 11.22 -21.41
C HIS A 150 10.60 12.51 -22.07
N ALA A 151 10.93 13.66 -21.46
CA ALA A 151 10.55 15.00 -21.98
C ALA A 151 11.53 15.55 -23.02
N LEU A 152 12.72 14.94 -23.19
CA LEU A 152 13.74 15.31 -24.17
C LEU A 152 13.51 14.57 -25.51
#